data_298c178f483756c9e2d370a1ab605752
#
_entry.id   298c178f483756c9e2d370a1ab605752
#
_cell.length_a   1.000
_cell.length_b   1.000
_cell.length_c   1.000
_cell.angle_alpha   90.00
_cell.angle_beta   90.00
_cell.angle_gamma   90.00
#
_symmetry.space_group_name_H-M   'P 1'
#
loop_
_entity.id
_entity.type
_entity.pdbx_description
1 polymer ?
#
loop_
_entity_poly.entity_id
_entity_poly.type
_entity_poly.pdbx_seq_one_letter_code
_entity_poly.pdbx_strand_id
1 'polypeptide(L)'
;MKKTVYTKAGQVGLVEVERPHIEAPDDVIISIVRTCVCGSDLWSYRNPDIEAGHQNSGHEAIGIVEEIGESITTVKPGDFVIAPFTHGCGECDACRAGYDGTCDRHIGTNWSDGVQAEYIRFHFANWALVKIPGQPSDYTEAMLKSFLTLADVMPTGYHAARVADVQKGDKVVVIGDGAVGQCAVIAAKMRGASQIVLMSRHEDRQQMALESGATAVVAERGEEGIAKVREILGGGADAALECVGTAAAVDQALGVLHNGGRLGFVGVPHYNNRALGSTFAQNISVAGGAASVTTYDKQFLLKAVLDGDINPGRVFTHSYSLDEIDQAYKDMDERKTIKAMIVIE
;
A
#
# COMPACT_ATOMS: atom_id res chain seq x y z
N MET A 1 -24.65 7.37 -10.06
CA MET A 1 -23.46 7.74 -9.29
C MET A 1 -22.26 7.95 -10.20
N LYS A 2 -21.31 8.82 -9.80
CA LYS A 2 -20.07 9.02 -10.53
C LYS A 2 -19.06 7.91 -10.22
N LYS A 3 -18.34 7.47 -11.26
CA LYS A 3 -17.25 6.50 -11.16
C LYS A 3 -16.13 6.84 -12.15
N THR A 4 -14.88 6.63 -11.73
CA THR A 4 -13.70 6.83 -12.57
C THR A 4 -13.54 5.70 -13.58
N VAL A 5 -13.17 6.06 -14.81
CA VAL A 5 -12.81 5.11 -15.88
C VAL A 5 -11.55 5.59 -16.59
N TYR A 6 -10.79 4.66 -17.14
CA TYR A 6 -9.72 4.99 -18.08
C TYR A 6 -10.35 5.31 -19.44
N THR A 7 -10.04 6.46 -20.00
CA THR A 7 -10.57 6.90 -21.32
C THR A 7 -9.60 6.59 -22.45
N LYS A 8 -8.31 6.70 -22.18
CA LYS A 8 -7.19 6.31 -23.04
C LYS A 8 -5.89 6.35 -22.22
N ALA A 9 -4.79 5.95 -22.81
CA ALA A 9 -3.46 6.12 -22.20
C ALA A 9 -3.22 7.59 -21.79
N GLY A 10 -2.81 7.80 -20.55
CA GLY A 10 -2.54 9.12 -19.97
C GLY A 10 -3.80 9.94 -19.66
N GLN A 11 -4.99 9.32 -19.59
CA GLN A 11 -6.21 10.03 -19.24
C GLN A 11 -7.24 9.14 -18.56
N VAL A 12 -7.82 9.66 -17.50
CA VAL A 12 -9.02 9.12 -16.83
C VAL A 12 -10.16 10.13 -16.93
N GLY A 13 -11.37 9.68 -16.66
CA GLY A 13 -12.57 10.55 -16.65
C GLY A 13 -13.66 9.95 -15.78
N LEU A 14 -14.77 10.66 -15.64
CA LEU A 14 -15.93 10.21 -14.89
C LEU A 14 -17.03 9.76 -15.83
N VAL A 15 -17.74 8.72 -15.42
CA VAL A 15 -18.98 8.26 -16.04
C VAL A 15 -20.08 8.17 -15.00
N GLU A 16 -21.32 8.37 -15.46
CA GLU A 16 -22.49 8.07 -14.65
C GLU A 16 -22.84 6.60 -14.81
N VAL A 17 -22.93 5.89 -13.69
CA VAL A 17 -23.33 4.47 -13.61
C VAL A 17 -24.43 4.29 -12.58
N GLU A 18 -25.14 3.17 -12.63
CA GLU A 18 -26.09 2.80 -11.59
C GLU A 18 -25.37 2.59 -10.25
N ARG A 19 -26.04 2.93 -9.15
CA ARG A 19 -25.53 2.62 -7.81
C ARG A 19 -25.47 1.10 -7.64
N PRO A 20 -24.36 0.53 -7.09
CA PRO A 20 -24.27 -0.90 -6.84
C PRO A 20 -25.32 -1.34 -5.80
N HIS A 21 -25.72 -2.59 -5.87
CA HIS A 21 -26.65 -3.25 -4.95
C HIS A 21 -26.05 -4.56 -4.45
N ILE A 22 -26.66 -5.13 -3.40
CA ILE A 22 -26.26 -6.44 -2.87
C ILE A 22 -26.58 -7.51 -3.93
N GLU A 23 -25.58 -8.30 -4.33
CA GLU A 23 -25.72 -9.41 -5.28
C GLU A 23 -25.45 -10.76 -4.62
N ALA A 24 -24.61 -10.77 -3.56
CA ALA A 24 -24.28 -11.95 -2.79
C ALA A 24 -24.55 -11.75 -1.30
N PRO A 25 -24.80 -12.84 -0.53
CA PRO A 25 -25.11 -12.74 0.90
C PRO A 25 -24.03 -12.09 1.76
N ASP A 26 -22.78 -12.10 1.31
CA ASP A 26 -21.59 -11.55 2.00
C ASP A 26 -21.08 -10.23 1.41
N ASP A 27 -21.88 -9.59 0.57
CA ASP A 27 -21.63 -8.25 0.05
C ASP A 27 -21.97 -7.15 1.07
N VAL A 28 -21.27 -6.02 0.93
CA VAL A 28 -21.59 -4.76 1.62
C VAL A 28 -21.53 -3.63 0.60
N ILE A 29 -22.50 -2.70 0.65
CA ILE A 29 -22.44 -1.43 -0.09
C ILE A 29 -21.86 -0.38 0.83
N ILE A 30 -20.84 0.33 0.34
CA ILE A 30 -20.12 1.36 1.08
C ILE A 30 -20.22 2.68 0.31
N SER A 31 -20.66 3.75 0.98
CA SER A 31 -20.46 5.13 0.49
C SER A 31 -19.04 5.57 0.82
N ILE A 32 -18.31 6.03 -0.19
CA ILE A 32 -16.90 6.36 -0.04
C ILE A 32 -16.75 7.77 0.57
N VAL A 33 -15.93 7.88 1.60
CA VAL A 33 -15.53 9.16 2.21
C VAL A 33 -14.22 9.65 1.63
N ARG A 34 -13.24 8.74 1.50
CA ARG A 34 -11.93 9.03 0.88
C ARG A 34 -11.47 7.82 0.08
N THR A 35 -10.86 8.09 -1.06
CA THR A 35 -10.12 7.12 -1.86
C THR A 35 -8.82 7.77 -2.34
N CYS A 36 -8.02 7.09 -3.16
CA CYS A 36 -6.78 7.66 -3.65
C CYS A 36 -6.32 7.03 -4.96
N VAL A 37 -5.28 7.62 -5.53
CA VAL A 37 -4.53 7.03 -6.64
C VAL A 37 -3.32 6.29 -6.07
N CYS A 38 -3.12 5.03 -6.47
CA CYS A 38 -1.94 4.25 -6.14
C CYS A 38 -0.90 4.28 -7.27
N GLY A 39 0.36 4.01 -6.93
CA GLY A 39 1.42 3.85 -7.93
C GLY A 39 1.15 2.73 -8.92
N SER A 40 0.44 1.67 -8.51
CA SER A 40 0.02 0.58 -9.38
C SER A 40 -1.04 0.99 -10.40
N ASP A 41 -1.92 1.94 -10.09
CA ASP A 41 -2.92 2.47 -11.03
C ASP A 41 -2.26 3.16 -12.23
N LEU A 42 -1.05 3.72 -12.04
CA LEU A 42 -0.31 4.39 -13.11
C LEU A 42 0.18 3.43 -14.20
N TRP A 43 0.24 2.14 -13.94
CA TRP A 43 0.55 1.17 -15.00
C TRP A 43 -0.58 1.07 -16.02
N SER A 44 -1.83 0.97 -15.54
CA SER A 44 -3.02 1.05 -16.41
C SER A 44 -3.14 2.42 -17.07
N TYR A 45 -2.90 3.51 -16.32
CA TYR A 45 -2.93 4.87 -16.85
C TYR A 45 -1.95 5.09 -18.01
N ARG A 46 -0.75 4.51 -17.96
CA ARG A 46 0.29 4.62 -19.01
C ARG A 46 0.15 3.59 -20.13
N ASN A 47 -0.73 2.59 -19.96
CA ASN A 47 -0.85 1.50 -20.93
C ASN A 47 -1.45 1.99 -22.25
N PRO A 48 -0.70 1.92 -23.38
CA PRO A 48 -1.20 2.35 -24.68
C PRO A 48 -2.38 1.52 -25.18
N ASP A 49 -2.52 0.28 -24.68
CA ASP A 49 -3.55 -0.67 -25.07
C ASP A 49 -4.73 -0.69 -24.11
N ILE A 50 -4.85 0.30 -23.18
CA ILE A 50 -5.97 0.37 -22.24
C ILE A 50 -7.28 0.57 -22.99
N GLU A 51 -8.27 -0.25 -22.70
CA GLU A 51 -9.61 -0.13 -23.30
C GLU A 51 -10.35 1.07 -22.69
N ALA A 52 -10.94 1.90 -23.55
CA ALA A 52 -11.76 3.02 -23.11
C ALA A 52 -12.99 2.51 -22.33
N GLY A 53 -13.25 3.12 -21.18
CA GLY A 53 -14.33 2.70 -20.29
C GLY A 53 -13.95 1.61 -19.30
N HIS A 54 -12.69 1.17 -19.27
CA HIS A 54 -12.20 0.25 -18.24
C HIS A 54 -12.39 0.86 -16.84
N GLN A 55 -13.12 0.18 -15.96
CA GLN A 55 -13.64 0.71 -14.70
C GLN A 55 -12.86 0.27 -13.45
N ASN A 56 -11.86 -0.58 -13.61
CA ASN A 56 -11.07 -1.05 -12.46
C ASN A 56 -10.02 0.01 -12.06
N SER A 57 -10.48 1.12 -11.48
CA SER A 57 -9.68 2.26 -11.07
C SER A 57 -9.66 2.40 -9.55
N GLY A 58 -8.46 2.38 -8.97
CA GLY A 58 -8.25 2.45 -7.53
C GLY A 58 -8.68 1.20 -6.76
N HIS A 59 -8.12 1.04 -5.56
CA HIS A 59 -8.33 -0.15 -4.73
C HIS A 59 -8.23 0.15 -3.23
N GLU A 60 -8.12 1.41 -2.83
CA GLU A 60 -7.97 1.85 -1.44
C GLU A 60 -9.09 2.82 -1.09
N ALA A 61 -9.88 2.52 -0.07
CA ALA A 61 -10.94 3.43 0.37
C ALA A 61 -11.21 3.34 1.89
N ILE A 62 -11.76 4.43 2.41
CA ILE A 62 -12.49 4.45 3.68
C ILE A 62 -13.89 4.99 3.43
N GLY A 63 -14.90 4.47 4.11
CA GLY A 63 -16.28 4.84 3.84
C GLY A 63 -17.25 4.37 4.92
N ILE A 64 -18.52 4.67 4.68
CA ILE A 64 -19.63 4.29 5.56
C ILE A 64 -20.39 3.13 4.96
N VAL A 65 -20.67 2.11 5.75
CA VAL A 65 -21.53 1.00 5.38
C VAL A 65 -22.95 1.51 5.19
N GLU A 66 -23.54 1.28 4.01
CA GLU A 66 -24.91 1.68 3.67
C GLU A 66 -25.87 0.50 3.73
N GLU A 67 -25.49 -0.61 3.12
CA GLU A 67 -26.30 -1.82 3.02
C GLU A 67 -25.43 -3.04 3.28
N ILE A 68 -26.05 -4.12 3.83
CA ILE A 68 -25.36 -5.37 4.11
C ILE A 68 -26.15 -6.55 3.56
N GLY A 69 -25.46 -7.57 3.07
CA GLY A 69 -26.03 -8.87 2.73
C GLY A 69 -26.42 -9.67 3.96
N GLU A 70 -27.27 -10.69 3.78
CA GLU A 70 -27.87 -11.47 4.86
C GLU A 70 -26.86 -12.27 5.72
N SER A 71 -25.67 -12.56 5.17
CA SER A 71 -24.62 -13.30 5.89
C SER A 71 -23.64 -12.37 6.63
N ILE A 72 -23.83 -11.07 6.58
CA ILE A 72 -22.93 -10.10 7.22
C ILE A 72 -23.26 -10.00 8.71
N THR A 73 -22.25 -10.23 9.56
CA THR A 73 -22.36 -10.20 11.02
C THR A 73 -21.36 -9.29 11.71
N THR A 74 -20.34 -8.80 10.99
CA THR A 74 -19.19 -8.06 11.57
C THR A 74 -19.35 -6.56 11.50
N VAL A 75 -20.18 -6.08 10.57
CA VAL A 75 -20.50 -4.65 10.38
C VAL A 75 -21.99 -4.46 10.19
N LYS A 76 -22.46 -3.22 10.32
CA LYS A 76 -23.86 -2.82 10.13
C LYS A 76 -23.92 -1.47 9.42
N PRO A 77 -25.07 -1.09 8.83
CA PRO A 77 -25.27 0.25 8.28
C PRO A 77 -24.91 1.34 9.29
N GLY A 78 -24.19 2.36 8.81
CA GLY A 78 -23.65 3.45 9.60
C GLY A 78 -22.26 3.21 10.20
N ASP A 79 -21.68 2.02 10.09
CA ASP A 79 -20.32 1.77 10.56
C ASP A 79 -19.30 2.42 9.61
N PHE A 80 -18.29 3.09 10.19
CA PHE A 80 -17.15 3.63 9.45
C PHE A 80 -16.09 2.55 9.30
N VAL A 81 -15.61 2.32 8.06
CA VAL A 81 -14.76 1.18 7.73
C VAL A 81 -13.59 1.55 6.82
N ILE A 82 -12.52 0.78 6.94
CA ILE A 82 -11.46 0.67 5.93
C ILE A 82 -11.87 -0.45 4.97
N ALA A 83 -11.87 -0.14 3.67
CA ALA A 83 -12.06 -1.09 2.58
C ALA A 83 -10.68 -1.37 1.96
N PRO A 84 -10.00 -2.46 2.37
CA PRO A 84 -8.65 -2.79 1.92
C PRO A 84 -8.64 -3.28 0.47
N PHE A 85 -7.47 -3.22 -0.15
CA PHE A 85 -7.29 -3.66 -1.52
C PHE A 85 -7.39 -5.19 -1.71
N THR A 86 -7.29 -5.95 -0.63
CA THR A 86 -7.39 -7.41 -0.63
C THR A 86 -8.60 -7.89 0.18
N HIS A 87 -9.22 -8.99 -0.26
CA HIS A 87 -10.41 -9.56 0.35
C HIS A 87 -10.11 -10.98 0.83
N GLY A 88 -9.69 -11.13 2.09
CA GLY A 88 -9.46 -12.44 2.71
C GLY A 88 -10.73 -13.05 3.29
N CYS A 89 -10.82 -14.37 3.38
CA CYS A 89 -11.94 -15.05 4.05
C CYS A 89 -11.76 -15.24 5.57
N GLY A 90 -10.51 -15.10 6.07
CA GLY A 90 -10.19 -15.33 7.48
C GLY A 90 -10.09 -16.78 7.93
N GLU A 91 -10.42 -17.77 7.07
CA GLU A 91 -10.62 -19.16 7.48
C GLU A 91 -9.73 -20.18 6.76
N CYS A 92 -9.27 -19.90 5.53
CA CYS A 92 -8.41 -20.82 4.79
C CYS A 92 -6.99 -20.87 5.39
N ASP A 93 -6.17 -21.80 4.93
CA ASP A 93 -4.82 -22.00 5.48
C ASP A 93 -3.94 -20.77 5.30
N ALA A 94 -4.02 -20.08 4.15
CA ALA A 94 -3.31 -18.83 3.92
C ALA A 94 -3.74 -17.74 4.92
N CYS A 95 -5.05 -17.52 5.11
CA CYS A 95 -5.55 -16.52 6.05
C CYS A 95 -5.16 -16.85 7.50
N ARG A 96 -5.28 -18.12 7.93
CA ARG A 96 -4.88 -18.56 9.28
C ARG A 96 -3.39 -18.42 9.53
N ALA A 97 -2.57 -18.59 8.49
CA ALA A 97 -1.14 -18.32 8.54
C ALA A 97 -0.78 -16.83 8.53
N GLY A 98 -1.80 -15.94 8.41
CA GLY A 98 -1.62 -14.49 8.37
C GLY A 98 -1.23 -13.96 7.00
N TYR A 99 -1.65 -14.62 5.92
CA TYR A 99 -1.47 -14.23 4.52
C TYR A 99 -2.83 -14.03 3.84
N ASP A 100 -3.71 -13.23 4.44
CA ASP A 100 -5.04 -12.94 3.92
C ASP A 100 -5.03 -12.19 2.58
N GLY A 101 -3.94 -11.47 2.26
CA GLY A 101 -3.73 -10.88 0.93
C GLY A 101 -3.62 -11.87 -0.22
N THR A 102 -3.39 -13.16 0.09
CA THR A 102 -3.33 -14.27 -0.89
C THR A 102 -4.30 -15.39 -0.50
N CYS A 103 -5.52 -15.01 -0.14
CA CYS A 103 -6.56 -15.93 0.31
C CYS A 103 -6.86 -17.03 -0.73
N ASP A 104 -6.79 -18.31 -0.33
CA ASP A 104 -7.01 -19.46 -1.22
C ASP A 104 -8.41 -19.50 -1.83
N ARG A 105 -9.43 -18.93 -1.14
CA ARG A 105 -10.82 -18.90 -1.61
C ARG A 105 -11.10 -17.77 -2.60
N HIS A 106 -10.25 -16.74 -2.61
CA HIS A 106 -10.48 -15.50 -3.36
C HIS A 106 -9.35 -15.17 -4.33
N ILE A 107 -8.49 -16.14 -4.65
CA ILE A 107 -7.46 -15.98 -5.70
C ILE A 107 -8.14 -15.58 -7.02
N GLY A 108 -7.70 -14.45 -7.58
CA GLY A 108 -8.24 -13.89 -8.83
C GLY A 108 -9.47 -13.01 -8.65
N THR A 109 -10.11 -12.98 -7.48
CA THR A 109 -11.27 -12.12 -7.16
C THR A 109 -11.10 -11.31 -5.88
N ASN A 110 -9.90 -11.34 -5.30
CA ASN A 110 -9.56 -10.66 -4.06
C ASN A 110 -9.06 -9.22 -4.25
N TRP A 111 -9.27 -8.65 -5.43
CA TRP A 111 -8.97 -7.27 -5.74
C TRP A 111 -10.26 -6.48 -5.93
N SER A 112 -10.23 -5.21 -5.60
CA SER A 112 -11.41 -4.35 -5.75
C SER A 112 -11.81 -4.14 -7.21
N ASP A 113 -13.11 -3.93 -7.44
CA ASP A 113 -13.69 -3.63 -8.77
C ASP A 113 -13.56 -2.13 -9.15
N GLY A 114 -12.64 -1.42 -8.51
CA GLY A 114 -12.46 0.01 -8.66
C GLY A 114 -13.24 0.82 -7.61
N VAL A 115 -12.50 1.50 -6.73
CA VAL A 115 -13.07 2.23 -5.58
C VAL A 115 -13.05 3.75 -5.74
N GLN A 116 -12.61 4.25 -6.90
CA GLN A 116 -12.68 5.70 -7.19
C GLN A 116 -14.08 6.04 -7.72
N ALA A 117 -15.07 5.95 -6.83
CA ALA A 117 -16.49 6.13 -7.08
C ALA A 117 -17.20 6.63 -5.83
N GLU A 118 -18.45 7.12 -5.96
CA GLU A 118 -19.26 7.55 -4.81
C GLU A 118 -19.68 6.37 -3.93
N TYR A 119 -19.97 5.20 -4.54
CA TYR A 119 -20.34 3.96 -3.85
C TYR A 119 -19.61 2.77 -4.45
N ILE A 120 -19.34 1.77 -3.61
CA ILE A 120 -18.79 0.49 -4.06
C ILE A 120 -19.58 -0.66 -3.46
N ARG A 121 -19.58 -1.80 -4.17
CA ARG A 121 -19.90 -3.11 -3.63
C ARG A 121 -18.60 -3.75 -3.19
N PHE A 122 -18.53 -4.17 -1.94
CA PHE A 122 -17.38 -4.83 -1.35
C PHE A 122 -17.73 -6.28 -1.03
N HIS A 123 -17.03 -7.23 -1.66
CA HIS A 123 -17.29 -8.66 -1.49
C HIS A 123 -16.51 -9.24 -0.31
N PHE A 124 -16.99 -10.36 0.24
CA PHE A 124 -16.32 -11.09 1.32
C PHE A 124 -16.06 -10.23 2.56
N ALA A 125 -17.02 -9.37 2.87
CA ALA A 125 -16.84 -8.28 3.81
C ALA A 125 -16.67 -8.71 5.26
N ASN A 126 -17.16 -9.91 5.66
CA ASN A 126 -17.11 -10.35 7.05
C ASN A 126 -15.71 -10.39 7.67
N TRP A 127 -14.69 -10.80 6.90
CA TRP A 127 -13.31 -10.75 7.38
C TRP A 127 -12.60 -9.49 6.93
N ALA A 128 -12.72 -9.12 5.66
CA ALA A 128 -11.85 -8.16 5.02
C ALA A 128 -12.07 -6.72 5.50
N LEU A 129 -13.31 -6.30 5.82
CA LEU A 129 -13.56 -4.95 6.33
C LEU A 129 -12.98 -4.75 7.74
N VAL A 130 -12.40 -3.57 7.95
CA VAL A 130 -11.85 -3.16 9.25
C VAL A 130 -12.65 -1.97 9.77
N LYS A 131 -13.35 -2.16 10.90
CA LYS A 131 -14.16 -1.11 11.49
C LYS A 131 -13.30 -0.07 12.21
N ILE A 132 -13.50 1.20 11.87
CA ILE A 132 -12.94 2.35 12.59
C ILE A 132 -13.96 2.77 13.64
N PRO A 133 -13.57 3.01 14.91
CA PRO A 133 -14.48 3.55 15.93
C PRO A 133 -15.02 4.94 15.55
N GLY A 134 -16.25 5.26 15.92
CA GLY A 134 -16.84 6.57 15.67
C GLY A 134 -17.23 6.84 14.21
N GLN A 135 -17.23 8.11 13.83
CA GLN A 135 -17.63 8.61 12.51
C GLN A 135 -16.51 9.43 11.87
N PRO A 136 -16.49 9.64 10.55
CA PRO A 136 -15.48 10.50 9.91
C PRO A 136 -15.38 11.91 10.51
N SER A 137 -16.50 12.49 10.96
CA SER A 137 -16.55 13.80 11.60
C SER A 137 -15.86 13.88 12.97
N ASP A 138 -15.58 12.74 13.60
CA ASP A 138 -14.90 12.69 14.89
C ASP A 138 -13.37 12.80 14.75
N TYR A 139 -12.87 12.79 13.52
CA TYR A 139 -11.44 12.74 13.21
C TYR A 139 -10.94 13.94 12.42
N THR A 140 -9.69 14.31 12.65
CA THR A 140 -9.01 15.31 11.83
C THR A 140 -8.70 14.76 10.43
N GLU A 141 -8.52 15.65 9.46
CA GLU A 141 -8.11 15.26 8.10
C GLU A 141 -6.80 14.47 8.10
N ALA A 142 -5.85 14.77 8.99
CA ALA A 142 -4.61 14.02 9.14
C ALA A 142 -4.85 12.56 9.59
N MET A 143 -5.86 12.32 10.43
CA MET A 143 -6.25 10.98 10.83
C MET A 143 -6.97 10.25 9.70
N LEU A 144 -7.89 10.92 8.98
CA LEU A 144 -8.55 10.32 7.80
C LEU A 144 -7.53 9.90 6.75
N LYS A 145 -6.52 10.73 6.48
CA LYS A 145 -5.37 10.37 5.64
C LYS A 145 -4.64 9.12 6.17
N SER A 146 -4.38 9.06 7.47
CA SER A 146 -3.72 7.90 8.07
C SER A 146 -4.57 6.63 7.98
N PHE A 147 -5.88 6.72 8.21
CA PHE A 147 -6.80 5.58 8.02
C PHE A 147 -6.83 5.10 6.57
N LEU A 148 -6.82 6.01 5.60
CA LEU A 148 -6.80 5.63 4.19
C LEU A 148 -5.52 4.86 3.81
N THR A 149 -4.36 5.18 4.41
CA THR A 149 -3.13 4.40 4.16
C THR A 149 -3.22 2.95 4.63
N LEU A 150 -4.11 2.67 5.60
CA LEU A 150 -4.33 1.32 6.13
C LEU A 150 -5.03 0.42 5.12
N ALA A 151 -5.67 0.98 4.09
CA ALA A 151 -6.26 0.18 3.02
C ALA A 151 -5.22 -0.52 2.13
N ASP A 152 -3.95 -0.05 2.11
CA ASP A 152 -2.86 -0.63 1.32
C ASP A 152 -1.45 -0.26 1.84
N VAL A 153 -1.03 1.00 1.63
CA VAL A 153 0.41 1.35 1.61
C VAL A 153 1.11 1.18 2.96
N MET A 154 0.41 1.40 4.08
CA MET A 154 1.00 1.19 5.40
C MET A 154 1.14 -0.32 5.72
N PRO A 155 0.10 -1.17 5.59
CA PRO A 155 0.25 -2.62 5.69
C PRO A 155 1.26 -3.20 4.70
N THR A 156 1.33 -2.68 3.47
CA THR A 156 2.29 -3.12 2.45
C THR A 156 3.73 -2.81 2.87
N GLY A 157 4.00 -1.61 3.36
CA GLY A 157 5.29 -1.26 3.93
C GLY A 157 5.65 -2.11 5.16
N TYR A 158 4.67 -2.39 6.02
CA TYR A 158 4.85 -3.28 7.16
C TYR A 158 5.12 -4.73 6.74
N HIS A 159 4.43 -5.20 5.69
CA HIS A 159 4.65 -6.53 5.13
C HIS A 159 6.10 -6.73 4.66
N ALA A 160 6.67 -5.76 3.95
CA ALA A 160 8.08 -5.81 3.56
C ALA A 160 9.00 -6.04 4.75
N ALA A 161 8.81 -5.28 5.85
CA ALA A 161 9.61 -5.40 7.06
C ALA A 161 9.35 -6.73 7.80
N ARG A 162 8.11 -7.23 7.80
CA ARG A 162 7.75 -8.51 8.42
C ARG A 162 8.37 -9.69 7.70
N VAL A 163 8.24 -9.75 6.36
CA VAL A 163 8.75 -10.89 5.59
C VAL A 163 10.28 -10.89 5.48
N ALA A 164 10.92 -9.70 5.54
CA ALA A 164 12.36 -9.57 5.74
C ALA A 164 12.79 -9.91 7.17
N ASP A 165 11.84 -10.27 8.04
CA ASP A 165 12.09 -10.60 9.45
C ASP A 165 12.96 -9.54 10.16
N VAL A 166 12.64 -8.25 9.95
CA VAL A 166 13.35 -7.16 10.63
C VAL A 166 13.23 -7.31 12.13
N GLN A 167 14.36 -7.32 12.83
CA GLN A 167 14.47 -7.48 14.27
C GLN A 167 14.94 -6.18 14.94
N LYS A 168 14.72 -6.10 16.25
CA LYS A 168 15.27 -5.01 17.05
C LYS A 168 16.80 -4.98 16.95
N GLY A 169 17.32 -3.83 16.59
CA GLY A 169 18.77 -3.61 16.43
C GLY A 169 19.28 -3.77 15.01
N ASP A 170 18.47 -4.27 14.08
CA ASP A 170 18.87 -4.46 12.68
C ASP A 170 19.23 -3.14 11.98
N LYS A 171 20.10 -3.24 10.99
CA LYS A 171 20.41 -2.22 9.98
C LYS A 171 19.53 -2.50 8.75
N VAL A 172 18.64 -1.59 8.43
CA VAL A 172 17.64 -1.76 7.39
C VAL A 172 17.85 -0.76 6.26
N VAL A 173 17.74 -1.22 5.01
CA VAL A 173 17.75 -0.34 3.83
C VAL A 173 16.39 -0.43 3.13
N VAL A 174 15.78 0.71 2.85
CA VAL A 174 14.54 0.82 2.07
C VAL A 174 14.86 1.32 0.68
N ILE A 175 14.47 0.55 -0.34
CA ILE A 175 14.64 0.90 -1.75
C ILE A 175 13.30 1.39 -2.30
N GLY A 176 13.24 2.68 -2.64
CA GLY A 176 12.04 3.35 -3.12
C GLY A 176 11.50 4.37 -2.12
N ASP A 177 11.14 5.54 -2.62
CA ASP A 177 10.72 6.73 -1.86
C ASP A 177 9.24 7.12 -2.08
N GLY A 178 8.48 6.24 -2.72
CA GLY A 178 7.03 6.37 -2.86
C GLY A 178 6.28 6.11 -1.55
N ALA A 179 4.95 6.13 -1.60
CA ALA A 179 4.12 5.95 -0.41
C ALA A 179 4.45 4.66 0.36
N VAL A 180 4.62 3.53 -0.34
CA VAL A 180 5.00 2.25 0.28
C VAL A 180 6.39 2.33 0.93
N GLY A 181 7.38 2.94 0.27
CA GLY A 181 8.73 3.09 0.85
C GLY A 181 8.75 3.97 2.09
N GLN A 182 7.99 5.08 2.10
CA GLN A 182 7.81 5.92 3.30
C GLN A 182 7.17 5.12 4.45
N CYS A 183 6.15 4.33 4.15
CA CYS A 183 5.51 3.45 5.13
C CYS A 183 6.46 2.32 5.59
N ALA A 184 7.33 1.81 4.72
CA ALA A 184 8.34 0.82 5.07
C ALA A 184 9.39 1.37 6.05
N VAL A 185 9.74 2.67 5.96
CA VAL A 185 10.57 3.35 6.97
C VAL A 185 9.88 3.36 8.34
N ILE A 186 8.58 3.73 8.38
CA ILE A 186 7.78 3.66 9.62
C ILE A 186 7.77 2.23 10.17
N ALA A 187 7.54 1.24 9.32
CA ALA A 187 7.48 -0.16 9.69
C ALA A 187 8.82 -0.69 10.25
N ALA A 188 9.95 -0.35 9.62
CA ALA A 188 11.28 -0.70 10.13
C ALA A 188 11.52 -0.12 11.52
N LYS A 189 11.12 1.14 11.75
CA LYS A 189 11.17 1.79 13.07
C LYS A 189 10.29 1.08 14.09
N MET A 190 9.02 0.76 13.73
CA MET A 190 8.10 0.02 14.60
C MET A 190 8.67 -1.34 15.02
N ARG A 191 9.41 -2.02 14.14
CA ARG A 191 10.07 -3.30 14.44
C ARG A 191 11.41 -3.14 15.19
N GLY A 192 11.84 -1.90 15.46
CA GLY A 192 12.98 -1.60 16.32
C GLY A 192 14.33 -1.62 15.60
N ALA A 193 14.38 -1.43 14.28
CA ALA A 193 15.63 -1.25 13.56
C ALA A 193 16.47 -0.13 14.17
N SER A 194 17.78 -0.35 14.29
CA SER A 194 18.72 0.61 14.88
C SER A 194 19.21 1.66 13.90
N GLN A 195 19.32 1.28 12.64
CA GLN A 195 19.66 2.16 11.53
C GLN A 195 18.70 1.88 10.36
N ILE A 196 18.18 2.95 9.77
CA ILE A 196 17.25 2.87 8.64
C ILE A 196 17.75 3.83 7.56
N VAL A 197 18.20 3.30 6.44
CA VAL A 197 18.67 4.11 5.30
C VAL A 197 17.61 4.06 4.20
N LEU A 198 17.09 5.23 3.79
CA LEU A 198 16.23 5.33 2.60
C LEU A 198 17.08 5.68 1.37
N MET A 199 16.91 4.93 0.27
CA MET A 199 17.50 5.29 -1.02
C MET A 199 16.50 6.10 -1.85
N SER A 200 16.72 7.42 -1.92
CA SER A 200 15.83 8.40 -2.56
C SER A 200 16.63 9.54 -3.18
N ARG A 201 16.20 10.00 -4.37
CA ARG A 201 16.81 11.17 -5.07
C ARG A 201 16.05 12.48 -4.84
N HIS A 202 14.88 12.44 -4.21
CA HIS A 202 13.98 13.57 -4.07
C HIS A 202 14.09 14.14 -2.65
N GLU A 203 14.55 15.38 -2.52
CA GLU A 203 14.85 16.02 -1.24
C GLU A 203 13.62 16.09 -0.30
N ASP A 204 12.45 16.40 -0.84
CA ASP A 204 11.19 16.43 -0.10
C ASP A 204 10.84 15.05 0.50
N ARG A 205 11.07 13.97 -0.27
CA ARG A 205 10.86 12.60 0.17
C ARG A 205 11.92 12.11 1.14
N GLN A 206 13.17 12.56 0.97
CA GLN A 206 14.25 12.32 1.95
C GLN A 206 13.90 12.95 3.30
N GLN A 207 13.45 14.20 3.29
CA GLN A 207 13.06 14.91 4.50
C GLN A 207 11.89 14.20 5.21
N MET A 208 10.85 13.80 4.46
CA MET A 208 9.73 13.03 5.01
C MET A 208 10.18 11.73 5.67
N ALA A 209 11.11 11.00 5.05
CA ALA A 209 11.63 9.75 5.61
C ALA A 209 12.43 9.98 6.89
N LEU A 210 13.27 11.01 6.96
CA LEU A 210 14.01 11.38 8.17
C LEU A 210 13.07 11.70 9.34
N GLU A 211 12.00 12.46 9.06
CA GLU A 211 10.97 12.77 10.04
C GLU A 211 10.14 11.54 10.46
N SER A 212 10.02 10.55 9.58
CA SER A 212 9.33 9.28 9.84
C SER A 212 10.20 8.24 10.56
N GLY A 213 11.52 8.48 10.65
CA GLY A 213 12.41 7.62 11.41
C GLY A 213 13.59 7.03 10.64
N ALA A 214 13.82 7.40 9.39
CA ALA A 214 15.07 7.09 8.71
C ALA A 214 16.24 7.77 9.44
N THR A 215 17.35 7.07 9.56
CA THR A 215 18.57 7.59 10.21
C THR A 215 19.52 8.22 9.19
N ALA A 216 19.40 7.85 7.93
CA ALA A 216 20.15 8.42 6.81
C ALA A 216 19.40 8.26 5.49
N VAL A 217 19.83 9.02 4.49
CA VAL A 217 19.33 8.97 3.11
C VAL A 217 20.50 8.89 2.13
N VAL A 218 20.30 8.16 1.02
CA VAL A 218 21.29 8.02 -0.05
C VAL A 218 20.61 8.34 -1.37
N ALA A 219 21.13 9.33 -2.10
CA ALA A 219 20.57 9.79 -3.38
C ALA A 219 21.08 8.99 -4.58
N GLU A 220 22.26 8.44 -4.46
CA GLU A 220 22.95 7.69 -5.52
C GLU A 220 22.27 6.33 -5.75
N ARG A 221 22.49 5.80 -6.95
CA ARG A 221 21.95 4.50 -7.40
C ARG A 221 23.05 3.57 -7.90
N GLY A 222 22.69 2.31 -8.11
CA GLY A 222 23.61 1.29 -8.57
C GLY A 222 24.78 1.11 -7.62
N GLU A 223 25.94 0.81 -8.15
CA GLU A 223 27.16 0.52 -7.38
C GLU A 223 27.58 1.66 -6.45
N GLU A 224 27.47 2.91 -6.90
CA GLU A 224 27.79 4.08 -6.07
C GLU A 224 26.86 4.17 -4.86
N GLY A 225 25.55 4.01 -5.08
CA GLY A 225 24.57 4.01 -3.99
C GLY A 225 24.78 2.86 -3.02
N ILE A 226 25.07 1.65 -3.53
CA ILE A 226 25.39 0.47 -2.70
C ILE A 226 26.64 0.76 -1.85
N ALA A 227 27.69 1.31 -2.43
CA ALA A 227 28.93 1.64 -1.72
C ALA A 227 28.68 2.64 -0.58
N LYS A 228 27.91 3.72 -0.83
CA LYS A 228 27.55 4.72 0.18
C LYS A 228 26.71 4.14 1.32
N VAL A 229 25.72 3.31 0.99
CA VAL A 229 24.93 2.61 2.02
C VAL A 229 25.83 1.76 2.90
N ARG A 230 26.73 0.98 2.30
CA ARG A 230 27.67 0.14 3.05
C ARG A 230 28.64 0.94 3.92
N GLU A 231 29.07 2.10 3.46
CA GLU A 231 29.89 3.02 4.25
C GLU A 231 29.12 3.55 5.47
N ILE A 232 27.90 4.04 5.28
CA ILE A 232 27.03 4.54 6.38
C ILE A 232 26.78 3.46 7.43
N LEU A 233 26.49 2.23 6.99
CA LEU A 233 26.19 1.12 7.88
C LEU A 233 27.42 0.45 8.48
N GLY A 234 28.63 0.81 8.04
CA GLY A 234 29.87 0.12 8.44
C GLY A 234 29.90 -1.34 7.98
N GLY A 235 29.29 -1.63 6.82
CA GLY A 235 29.13 -2.98 6.23
C GLY A 235 27.83 -3.12 5.48
N GLY A 236 27.37 -4.36 5.27
CA GLY A 236 26.07 -4.60 4.63
C GLY A 236 24.90 -4.48 5.62
N ALA A 237 23.69 -4.36 5.09
CA ALA A 237 22.44 -4.34 5.86
C ALA A 237 22.03 -5.76 6.28
N ASP A 238 21.34 -5.87 7.42
CA ASP A 238 20.68 -7.10 7.87
C ASP A 238 19.43 -7.39 7.06
N ALA A 239 18.67 -6.33 6.69
CA ALA A 239 17.48 -6.44 5.88
C ALA A 239 17.40 -5.33 4.82
N ALA A 240 16.87 -5.67 3.65
CA ALA A 240 16.51 -4.72 2.60
C ALA A 240 15.02 -4.84 2.27
N LEU A 241 14.33 -3.70 2.13
CA LEU A 241 12.92 -3.61 1.84
C LEU A 241 12.75 -3.03 0.43
N GLU A 242 12.35 -3.87 -0.54
CA GLU A 242 12.19 -3.46 -1.94
C GLU A 242 10.73 -3.06 -2.19
N CYS A 243 10.51 -1.78 -2.53
CA CYS A 243 9.20 -1.15 -2.65
C CYS A 243 8.94 -0.53 -4.05
N VAL A 244 9.64 -0.99 -5.08
CA VAL A 244 9.59 -0.39 -6.44
C VAL A 244 9.10 -1.38 -7.49
N GLY A 245 9.58 -2.63 -7.47
CA GLY A 245 9.22 -3.68 -8.41
C GLY A 245 10.00 -3.66 -9.73
N THR A 246 11.17 -3.03 -9.79
CA THR A 246 12.03 -3.06 -10.97
C THR A 246 13.25 -3.94 -10.77
N ALA A 247 13.81 -4.48 -11.88
CA ALA A 247 15.03 -5.28 -11.82
C ALA A 247 16.19 -4.53 -11.14
N ALA A 248 16.39 -3.26 -11.47
CA ALA A 248 17.43 -2.43 -10.87
C ALA A 248 17.23 -2.22 -9.36
N ALA A 249 15.99 -2.09 -8.89
CA ALA A 249 15.70 -1.96 -7.47
C ALA A 249 16.01 -3.25 -6.71
N VAL A 250 15.68 -4.40 -7.28
CA VAL A 250 16.03 -5.72 -6.71
C VAL A 250 17.54 -5.92 -6.65
N ASP A 251 18.29 -5.57 -7.74
CA ASP A 251 19.74 -5.64 -7.74
C ASP A 251 20.35 -4.78 -6.64
N GLN A 252 19.85 -3.58 -6.48
CA GLN A 252 20.30 -2.65 -5.46
C GLN A 252 19.97 -3.18 -4.05
N ALA A 253 18.77 -3.75 -3.86
CA ALA A 253 18.37 -4.37 -2.59
C ALA A 253 19.27 -5.56 -2.22
N LEU A 254 19.60 -6.41 -3.18
CA LEU A 254 20.54 -7.53 -2.95
C LEU A 254 21.96 -7.02 -2.69
N GLY A 255 22.41 -6.00 -3.42
CA GLY A 255 23.75 -5.44 -3.32
C GLY A 255 24.07 -4.78 -1.98
N VAL A 256 23.07 -4.21 -1.28
CA VAL A 256 23.28 -3.57 0.04
C VAL A 256 23.34 -4.57 1.19
N LEU A 257 22.86 -5.82 1.02
CA LEU A 257 22.84 -6.83 2.07
C LEU A 257 24.25 -7.38 2.38
N HIS A 258 24.47 -7.76 3.61
CA HIS A 258 25.59 -8.63 3.98
C HIS A 258 25.25 -10.12 3.68
N ASN A 259 26.23 -11.00 3.74
CA ASN A 259 25.99 -12.44 3.63
C ASN A 259 25.10 -12.93 4.79
N GLY A 260 24.05 -13.68 4.48
CA GLY A 260 23.02 -14.07 5.44
C GLY A 260 21.92 -13.02 5.65
N GLY A 261 21.94 -11.91 4.89
CA GLY A 261 20.90 -10.88 4.94
C GLY A 261 19.55 -11.33 4.39
N ARG A 262 18.52 -10.48 4.53
CA ARG A 262 17.13 -10.81 4.23
C ARG A 262 16.52 -9.75 3.34
N LEU A 263 15.94 -10.17 2.22
CA LEU A 263 15.20 -9.31 1.30
C LEU A 263 13.69 -9.49 1.50
N GLY A 264 12.99 -8.43 1.85
CA GLY A 264 11.53 -8.34 1.80
C GLY A 264 11.13 -7.51 0.57
N PHE A 265 10.33 -8.07 -0.35
CA PHE A 265 9.89 -7.35 -1.54
C PHE A 265 8.37 -7.25 -1.60
N VAL A 266 7.88 -6.03 -1.89
CA VAL A 266 6.45 -5.71 -2.05
C VAL A 266 6.21 -4.86 -3.30
N GLY A 267 7.25 -4.43 -3.99
CA GLY A 267 7.12 -3.81 -5.30
C GLY A 267 6.55 -4.82 -6.29
N VAL A 268 5.43 -4.47 -6.97
CA VAL A 268 4.82 -5.35 -7.99
C VAL A 268 5.84 -5.62 -9.09
N PRO A 269 6.20 -6.91 -9.36
CA PRO A 269 7.28 -7.22 -10.27
C PRO A 269 6.97 -6.84 -11.72
N HIS A 270 7.75 -5.91 -12.27
CA HIS A 270 7.75 -5.51 -13.69
C HIS A 270 9.03 -5.94 -14.38
N TYR A 271 9.47 -7.17 -14.11
CA TYR A 271 10.66 -7.79 -14.68
C TYR A 271 10.45 -9.30 -14.87
N ASN A 272 11.12 -9.87 -15.85
CA ASN A 272 11.10 -11.32 -16.08
C ASN A 272 11.92 -12.04 -15.00
N ASN A 273 11.61 -13.33 -14.80
CA ASN A 273 12.18 -14.21 -13.78
C ASN A 273 13.64 -13.93 -13.46
N ARG A 274 13.92 -13.61 -12.19
CA ARG A 274 15.29 -13.60 -11.67
C ARG A 274 15.60 -14.94 -11.05
N ALA A 275 16.67 -15.54 -11.51
CA ALA A 275 17.16 -16.78 -10.93
C ALA A 275 17.66 -16.53 -9.49
N LEU A 276 17.27 -17.37 -8.55
CA LEU A 276 17.74 -17.30 -7.16
C LEU A 276 19.24 -17.63 -7.00
N GLY A 277 19.93 -17.96 -8.10
CA GLY A 277 21.34 -18.33 -8.07
C GLY A 277 22.28 -17.27 -7.47
N SER A 278 21.94 -15.98 -7.63
CA SER A 278 22.73 -14.89 -7.02
C SER A 278 22.63 -14.85 -5.49
N THR A 279 21.58 -15.40 -4.89
CA THR A 279 21.37 -15.40 -3.44
C THR A 279 22.03 -16.60 -2.76
N PHE A 280 22.29 -17.67 -3.51
CA PHE A 280 22.85 -18.92 -2.97
C PHE A 280 24.22 -18.73 -2.33
N ALA A 281 25.16 -18.10 -3.03
CA ALA A 281 26.53 -17.92 -2.55
C ALA A 281 26.63 -17.01 -1.31
N GLN A 282 25.69 -16.12 -1.14
CA GLN A 282 25.63 -15.17 -0.03
C GLN A 282 24.66 -15.60 1.08
N ASN A 283 23.97 -16.72 0.90
CA ASN A 283 22.97 -17.23 1.85
C ASN A 283 21.87 -16.21 2.17
N ILE A 284 21.40 -15.45 1.16
CA ILE A 284 20.37 -14.43 1.33
C ILE A 284 18.99 -15.09 1.32
N SER A 285 18.16 -14.77 2.29
CA SER A 285 16.74 -15.13 2.31
C SER A 285 15.93 -14.11 1.51
N VAL A 286 14.94 -14.59 0.74
CA VAL A 286 14.06 -13.75 -0.07
C VAL A 286 12.61 -14.12 0.23
N ALA A 287 11.80 -13.15 0.64
CA ALA A 287 10.37 -13.33 0.87
C ALA A 287 9.60 -12.05 0.48
N GLY A 288 8.32 -12.18 0.14
CA GLY A 288 7.51 -11.02 -0.24
C GLY A 288 6.19 -11.40 -0.88
N GLY A 289 5.52 -10.42 -1.48
CA GLY A 289 4.24 -10.58 -2.16
C GLY A 289 3.19 -9.60 -1.67
N ALA A 290 1.91 -9.93 -1.92
CA ALA A 290 0.77 -9.12 -1.50
C ALA A 290 0.64 -9.07 0.03
N ALA A 291 0.37 -7.89 0.56
CA ALA A 291 0.29 -7.65 2.00
C ALA A 291 -0.95 -8.28 2.64
N SER A 292 -0.81 -8.66 3.90
CA SER A 292 -1.89 -9.16 4.75
C SER A 292 -2.58 -7.99 5.47
N VAL A 293 -3.28 -7.14 4.71
CA VAL A 293 -3.80 -5.84 5.17
C VAL A 293 -4.70 -5.99 6.39
N THR A 294 -5.79 -6.72 6.23
CA THR A 294 -6.79 -6.90 7.29
C THR A 294 -6.19 -7.50 8.56
N THR A 295 -5.29 -8.48 8.41
CA THR A 295 -4.61 -9.10 9.55
C THR A 295 -3.83 -8.07 10.35
N TYR A 296 -3.02 -7.22 9.70
CA TYR A 296 -2.20 -6.24 10.41
C TYR A 296 -3.05 -5.13 11.04
N ASP A 297 -4.07 -4.66 10.33
CA ASP A 297 -4.94 -3.59 10.83
C ASP A 297 -5.72 -4.04 12.06
N LYS A 298 -6.33 -5.22 12.02
CA LYS A 298 -7.06 -5.79 13.17
C LYS A 298 -6.16 -6.11 14.35
N GLN A 299 -4.90 -6.46 14.11
CA GLN A 299 -3.99 -6.79 15.19
C GLN A 299 -3.41 -5.56 15.89
N PHE A 300 -2.94 -4.54 15.12
CA PHE A 300 -2.17 -3.44 15.72
C PHE A 300 -2.08 -2.14 14.91
N LEU A 301 -2.18 -2.13 13.56
CA LEU A 301 -1.92 -0.90 12.79
C LEU A 301 -3.00 0.16 13.00
N LEU A 302 -4.28 -0.21 12.97
CA LEU A 302 -5.37 0.73 13.27
C LEU A 302 -5.19 1.34 14.67
N LYS A 303 -4.85 0.50 15.66
CA LYS A 303 -4.58 0.98 17.01
C LYS A 303 -3.41 1.95 17.06
N ALA A 304 -2.32 1.66 16.36
CA ALA A 304 -1.14 2.53 16.33
C ALA A 304 -1.46 3.92 15.71
N VAL A 305 -2.35 3.98 14.72
CA VAL A 305 -2.85 5.26 14.18
C VAL A 305 -3.74 5.97 15.18
N LEU A 306 -4.68 5.26 15.83
CA LEU A 306 -5.59 5.85 16.83
C LEU A 306 -4.86 6.39 18.06
N ASP A 307 -3.81 5.71 18.51
CA ASP A 307 -2.97 6.13 19.63
C ASP A 307 -2.00 7.29 19.27
N GLY A 308 -1.84 7.58 17.96
CA GLY A 308 -0.90 8.58 17.47
C GLY A 308 0.57 8.11 17.45
N ASP A 309 0.81 6.81 17.57
CA ASP A 309 2.15 6.22 17.53
C ASP A 309 2.78 6.31 16.14
N ILE A 310 1.95 6.28 15.09
CA ILE A 310 2.36 6.43 13.69
C ILE A 310 1.46 7.44 12.97
N ASN A 311 2.02 8.13 11.99
CA ASN A 311 1.29 9.06 11.11
C ASN A 311 1.64 8.79 9.63
N PRO A 312 1.16 7.67 9.06
CA PRO A 312 1.45 7.33 7.67
C PRO A 312 0.72 8.22 6.66
N GLY A 313 -0.33 8.93 7.08
CA GLY A 313 -1.12 9.81 6.23
C GLY A 313 -0.35 10.97 5.59
N ARG A 314 0.87 11.26 6.04
CA ARG A 314 1.77 12.27 5.47
C ARG A 314 2.14 12.00 4.01
N VAL A 315 2.04 10.75 3.54
CA VAL A 315 2.26 10.40 2.13
C VAL A 315 1.23 11.05 1.20
N PHE A 316 0.05 11.43 1.71
CA PHE A 316 -0.94 12.20 0.95
C PHE A 316 -0.56 13.68 0.93
N THR A 317 0.27 14.06 -0.04
CA THR A 317 0.79 15.42 -0.16
C THR A 317 -0.21 16.39 -0.82
N HIS A 318 -1.16 15.88 -1.60
CA HIS A 318 -2.22 16.66 -2.24
C HIS A 318 -3.57 15.95 -2.12
N SER A 319 -4.64 16.74 -2.13
CA SER A 319 -6.02 16.27 -2.10
C SER A 319 -6.79 16.89 -3.27
N TYR A 320 -7.69 16.13 -3.85
CA TYR A 320 -8.51 16.48 -5.02
C TYR A 320 -9.95 16.07 -4.76
N SER A 321 -10.91 16.74 -5.40
CA SER A 321 -12.26 16.22 -5.51
C SER A 321 -12.33 15.07 -6.55
N LEU A 322 -13.42 14.33 -6.54
CA LEU A 322 -13.63 13.29 -7.55
C LEU A 322 -13.67 13.87 -8.98
N ASP A 323 -14.20 15.10 -9.13
CA ASP A 323 -14.24 15.80 -10.43
C ASP A 323 -12.82 16.18 -10.95
N GLU A 324 -11.83 16.25 -10.07
CA GLU A 324 -10.42 16.52 -10.41
C GLU A 324 -9.57 15.24 -10.57
N ILE A 325 -10.19 14.08 -10.73
CA ILE A 325 -9.47 12.78 -10.77
C ILE A 325 -8.40 12.71 -11.86
N ASP A 326 -8.63 13.29 -13.04
CA ASP A 326 -7.63 13.31 -14.14
C ASP A 326 -6.38 14.12 -13.73
N GLN A 327 -6.57 15.24 -13.03
CA GLN A 327 -5.45 16.05 -12.51
C GLN A 327 -4.68 15.27 -11.43
N ALA A 328 -5.37 14.54 -10.55
CA ALA A 328 -4.74 13.72 -9.51
C ALA A 328 -3.82 12.64 -10.12
N TYR A 329 -4.28 11.93 -11.16
CA TYR A 329 -3.47 10.96 -11.89
C TYR A 329 -2.26 11.61 -12.55
N LYS A 330 -2.47 12.75 -13.23
CA LYS A 330 -1.41 13.48 -13.92
C LYS A 330 -0.32 13.98 -12.95
N ASP A 331 -0.72 14.58 -11.82
CA ASP A 331 0.23 15.09 -10.83
C ASP A 331 1.00 13.96 -10.14
N MET A 332 0.40 12.79 -9.99
CA MET A 332 1.08 11.61 -9.49
C MET A 332 2.04 11.01 -10.52
N ASP A 333 1.64 10.97 -11.80
CA ASP A 333 2.47 10.52 -12.92
C ASP A 333 3.70 11.40 -13.12
N GLU A 334 3.51 12.72 -13.05
CA GLU A 334 4.55 13.75 -13.13
C GLU A 334 5.37 13.89 -11.83
N ARG A 335 5.05 13.10 -10.78
CA ARG A 335 5.71 13.12 -9.46
C ARG A 335 5.60 14.45 -8.69
N LYS A 336 4.57 15.25 -8.96
CA LYS A 336 4.25 16.46 -8.20
C LYS A 336 3.64 16.15 -6.84
N THR A 337 3.05 14.97 -6.70
CA THR A 337 2.55 14.42 -5.43
C THR A 337 3.13 13.03 -5.17
N ILE A 338 3.33 12.67 -3.90
CA ILE A 338 3.75 11.32 -3.51
C ILE A 338 2.57 10.37 -3.65
N LYS A 339 1.42 10.76 -3.08
CA LYS A 339 0.15 10.05 -3.19
C LYS A 339 -0.99 11.07 -3.25
N ALA A 340 -1.89 10.92 -4.21
CA ALA A 340 -3.04 11.78 -4.40
C ALA A 340 -4.26 11.21 -3.66
N MET A 341 -4.81 11.97 -2.71
CA MET A 341 -6.06 11.62 -2.04
C MET A 341 -7.24 12.21 -2.80
N ILE A 342 -8.32 11.46 -2.90
CA ILE A 342 -9.59 11.88 -3.48
C ILE A 342 -10.62 12.00 -2.36
N VAL A 343 -11.20 13.19 -2.25
CA VAL A 343 -12.27 13.52 -1.31
C VAL A 343 -13.61 13.34 -2.02
N ILE A 344 -14.49 12.56 -1.43
CA ILE A 344 -15.85 12.36 -1.93
C ILE A 344 -16.80 13.02 -0.92
N GLU A 345 -17.63 13.94 -1.41
CA GLU A 345 -18.60 14.71 -0.63
C GLU A 345 -19.99 14.06 -0.65
#